data_4f1562a953c5acb6b88b50b27ddcc180
#
_entry.id   4f1562a953c5acb6b88b50b27ddcc180
#
_cell.length_a   1.000
_cell.length_b   1.000
_cell.length_c   1.000
_cell.angle_alpha   90.00
_cell.angle_beta   90.00
_cell.angle_gamma   90.00
#
_symmetry.space_group_name_H-M   'P 1'
#
loop_
_entity.id
_entity.type
_entity.pdbx_description
1 polymer ?
#
loop_
_entity_poly.entity_id
_entity_poly.type
_entity_poly.pdbx_seq_one_letter_code
_entity_poly.pdbx_strand_id
1 'polypeptide(L)'
;FNGTTSLIEIPNGDLLMNANSFTIAFWVKTNSTGKTNGHFVMGLAGWNGIQYEIFGGYDGSKFAIQYQHATGTAAEDMWFPALADLGWQGWTYAKSLTAAEMMAKLKDNWLNVVYTYNAPTKVGTLYFDGVKMKSFDFNLWPDTDAKRGVTGLKYAGNAADKKWALGFIQGRNNRTISDDWANYADPANQHFKGQLDDIRIWHKALTENEITLMYNSEKP
;
A
#
# COMPACT_ATOMS: atom_id res chain seq x y z
N PHE A 1 11.08 -14.27 -1.49
CA PHE A 1 9.86 -14.69 -2.22
C PHE A 1 10.25 -15.09 -3.63
N ASN A 2 9.73 -16.21 -4.13
CA ASN A 2 10.12 -16.81 -5.41
C ASN A 2 9.29 -16.32 -6.61
N GLY A 3 8.24 -15.56 -6.37
CA GLY A 3 7.37 -15.03 -7.42
C GLY A 3 6.29 -15.97 -7.95
N THR A 4 6.11 -17.15 -7.36
CA THR A 4 5.13 -18.13 -7.83
C THR A 4 4.32 -18.80 -6.71
N THR A 5 4.96 -19.18 -5.62
CA THR A 5 4.34 -19.96 -4.55
C THR A 5 4.64 -19.47 -3.15
N SER A 6 5.68 -18.63 -2.98
CA SER A 6 6.06 -18.10 -1.66
C SER A 6 4.96 -17.18 -1.14
N LEU A 7 4.42 -17.53 0.02
CA LEU A 7 3.36 -16.79 0.70
C LEU A 7 3.52 -17.00 2.20
N ILE A 8 3.46 -15.91 2.96
CA ILE A 8 3.36 -15.93 4.42
C ILE A 8 2.02 -15.34 4.79
N GLU A 9 1.23 -16.06 5.56
CA GLU A 9 -0.05 -15.58 6.09
C GLU A 9 0.08 -15.23 7.57
N ILE A 10 -0.31 -14.03 7.93
CA ILE A 10 -0.32 -13.52 9.30
C ILE A 10 -1.76 -13.63 9.82
N PRO A 11 -2.03 -14.50 10.81
CA PRO A 11 -3.35 -14.63 11.38
C PRO A 11 -3.80 -13.33 12.07
N ASN A 12 -5.09 -13.09 12.11
CA ASN A 12 -5.68 -11.88 12.72
C ASN A 12 -5.19 -10.56 12.11
N GLY A 13 -4.93 -10.54 10.81
CA GLY A 13 -4.55 -9.32 10.08
C GLY A 13 -5.61 -8.21 10.17
N ASP A 14 -6.87 -8.57 10.42
CA ASP A 14 -7.96 -7.63 10.68
C ASP A 14 -7.72 -6.76 11.91
N LEU A 15 -7.01 -7.25 12.93
CA LEU A 15 -6.65 -6.45 14.11
C LEU A 15 -5.62 -5.38 13.79
N LEU A 16 -4.69 -5.68 12.87
CA LEU A 16 -3.71 -4.72 12.37
C LEU A 16 -4.36 -3.62 11.52
N MET A 17 -5.45 -3.99 10.83
CA MET A 17 -6.17 -3.14 9.88
C MET A 17 -7.38 -2.45 10.53
N ASN A 18 -7.29 -2.07 11.80
CA ASN A 18 -8.39 -1.46 12.52
C ASN A 18 -7.88 -0.37 13.48
N ALA A 19 -7.55 0.78 12.91
CA ALA A 19 -6.99 1.92 13.65
C ALA A 19 -7.46 3.26 13.07
N ASN A 20 -7.64 4.26 13.92
CA ASN A 20 -7.97 5.60 13.44
C ASN A 20 -6.79 6.22 12.69
N SER A 21 -5.65 6.40 13.37
CA SER A 21 -4.41 6.78 12.71
C SER A 21 -3.49 5.58 12.61
N PHE A 22 -2.71 5.47 11.54
CA PHE A 22 -1.78 4.36 11.38
C PHE A 22 -0.56 4.75 10.56
N THR A 23 0.47 3.94 10.69
CA THR A 23 1.65 3.94 9.81
C THR A 23 2.00 2.51 9.49
N ILE A 24 2.31 2.23 8.25
CA ILE A 24 2.97 1.00 7.80
C ILE A 24 4.33 1.37 7.20
N ALA A 25 5.37 0.64 7.59
CA ALA A 25 6.71 0.78 7.04
C ALA A 25 7.30 -0.58 6.74
N PHE A 26 8.08 -0.68 5.68
CA PHE A 26 8.81 -1.89 5.32
C PHE A 26 9.94 -1.57 4.34
N TRP A 27 10.92 -2.46 4.30
CA TRP A 27 11.90 -2.49 3.23
C TRP A 27 11.49 -3.53 2.19
N VAL A 28 11.59 -3.16 0.93
CA VAL A 28 11.30 -4.04 -0.20
C VAL A 28 12.42 -3.98 -1.22
N LYS A 29 12.82 -5.16 -1.71
CA LYS A 29 13.73 -5.29 -2.84
C LYS A 29 13.11 -6.24 -3.84
N THR A 30 12.80 -5.74 -5.03
CA THR A 30 12.29 -6.60 -6.10
C THR A 30 13.41 -7.45 -6.66
N ASN A 31 13.05 -8.55 -7.30
CA ASN A 31 13.92 -9.27 -8.21
C ASN A 31 13.24 -9.26 -9.57
N SER A 32 13.74 -8.43 -10.47
CA SER A 32 13.14 -8.20 -11.79
C SER A 32 13.32 -9.35 -12.76
N THR A 33 14.25 -10.29 -12.46
CA THR A 33 14.54 -11.40 -13.35
C THR A 33 13.35 -12.33 -13.48
N GLY A 34 12.84 -12.48 -14.70
CA GLY A 34 11.74 -13.38 -15.03
C GLY A 34 10.36 -12.92 -14.53
N LYS A 35 10.20 -11.62 -14.22
CA LYS A 35 8.90 -11.01 -13.92
C LYS A 35 8.61 -9.87 -14.90
N THR A 36 7.44 -9.95 -15.55
CA THR A 36 6.94 -8.94 -16.49
C THR A 36 5.64 -8.30 -16.02
N ASN A 37 4.95 -8.96 -15.08
CA ASN A 37 3.68 -8.49 -14.51
C ASN A 37 3.89 -7.80 -13.17
N GLY A 38 2.91 -7.05 -12.72
CA GLY A 38 2.87 -6.45 -11.41
C GLY A 38 3.02 -7.47 -10.28
N HIS A 39 3.57 -7.00 -9.17
CA HIS A 39 3.78 -7.82 -7.98
C HIS A 39 2.86 -7.35 -6.87
N PHE A 40 1.99 -8.20 -6.37
CA PHE A 40 1.37 -8.00 -5.06
C PHE A 40 2.38 -8.34 -3.97
N VAL A 41 2.88 -7.33 -3.31
CA VAL A 41 3.89 -7.46 -2.26
C VAL A 41 3.26 -7.92 -0.96
N MET A 42 2.09 -7.37 -0.62
CA MET A 42 1.34 -7.72 0.58
C MET A 42 -0.13 -7.29 0.46
N GLY A 43 -0.99 -7.88 1.26
CA GLY A 43 -2.37 -7.44 1.41
C GLY A 43 -3.35 -8.50 1.89
N LEU A 44 -4.58 -8.08 2.12
CA LEU A 44 -5.75 -8.94 2.31
C LEU A 44 -6.43 -9.20 0.96
N ALA A 45 -7.35 -10.16 0.91
CA ALA A 45 -8.11 -10.45 -0.28
C ALA A 45 -9.01 -9.26 -0.68
N GLY A 46 -9.11 -9.02 -1.97
CA GLY A 46 -9.88 -7.90 -2.49
C GLY A 46 -9.32 -6.55 -2.02
N TRP A 47 -10.20 -5.59 -1.84
CA TRP A 47 -9.88 -4.22 -1.41
C TRP A 47 -9.96 -4.04 0.11
N ASN A 48 -9.78 -5.09 0.87
CA ASN A 48 -9.92 -5.04 2.33
C ASN A 48 -8.61 -4.70 3.01
N GLY A 49 -8.61 -3.66 3.84
CA GLY A 49 -7.42 -3.23 4.58
C GLY A 49 -6.38 -2.57 3.70
N ILE A 50 -5.12 -2.97 3.85
CA ILE A 50 -3.97 -2.43 3.11
C ILE A 50 -3.45 -3.47 2.13
N GLN A 51 -3.25 -3.04 0.88
CA GLN A 51 -2.54 -3.79 -0.14
C GLN A 51 -1.42 -2.92 -0.72
N TYR A 52 -0.30 -3.53 -1.05
CA TYR A 52 0.78 -2.86 -1.76
C TYR A 52 1.18 -3.65 -3.00
N GLU A 53 1.21 -2.96 -4.13
CA GLU A 53 1.54 -3.49 -5.44
C GLU A 53 2.66 -2.68 -6.10
N ILE A 54 3.58 -3.36 -6.77
CA ILE A 54 4.57 -2.77 -7.67
C ILE A 54 4.17 -3.13 -9.10
N PHE A 55 4.12 -2.16 -10.00
CA PHE A 55 3.67 -2.38 -11.38
C PHE A 55 4.68 -3.16 -12.21
N GLY A 56 4.20 -3.87 -13.23
CA GLY A 56 5.02 -4.75 -14.06
C GLY A 56 6.15 -4.03 -14.79
N GLY A 57 5.96 -2.77 -15.17
CA GLY A 57 6.99 -1.92 -15.76
C GLY A 57 8.00 -1.35 -14.78
N TYR A 58 7.78 -1.53 -13.48
CA TYR A 58 8.54 -0.88 -12.39
C TYR A 58 8.53 0.66 -12.48
N ASP A 59 7.54 1.21 -13.16
CA ASP A 59 7.35 2.64 -13.36
C ASP A 59 6.41 3.27 -12.32
N GLY A 60 5.89 2.47 -11.43
CA GLY A 60 5.02 2.91 -10.35
C GLY A 60 4.67 1.82 -9.35
N SER A 61 4.02 2.25 -8.29
CA SER A 61 3.48 1.40 -7.24
C SER A 61 2.18 1.97 -6.71
N LYS A 62 1.45 1.16 -5.95
CA LYS A 62 0.17 1.53 -5.38
C LYS A 62 -0.03 0.96 -3.99
N PHE A 63 -0.51 1.80 -3.07
CA PHE A 63 -1.28 1.33 -1.92
C PHE A 63 -2.77 1.39 -2.26
N ALA A 64 -3.45 0.27 -2.12
CA ALA A 64 -4.90 0.24 -2.04
C ALA A 64 -5.28 0.14 -0.58
N ILE A 65 -6.10 1.05 -0.09
CA ILE A 65 -6.42 1.18 1.33
C ILE A 65 -7.92 1.32 1.49
N GLN A 66 -8.48 0.52 2.39
CA GLN A 66 -9.87 0.67 2.78
C GLN A 66 -10.00 1.44 4.08
N TYR A 67 -10.77 2.51 4.03
CA TYR A 67 -11.03 3.39 5.17
C TYR A 67 -12.46 3.26 5.67
N GLN A 68 -12.65 3.51 6.94
CA GLN A 68 -13.95 3.60 7.59
C GLN A 68 -14.51 5.02 7.51
N HIS A 69 -15.81 5.14 7.24
CA HIS A 69 -16.60 6.34 7.45
C HIS A 69 -17.92 6.01 8.19
N ALA A 70 -18.73 7.00 8.48
CA ALA A 70 -19.90 6.84 9.36
C ALA A 70 -20.91 5.79 8.90
N THR A 71 -21.07 5.59 7.60
CA THR A 71 -22.07 4.70 7.00
C THR A 71 -21.50 3.45 6.33
N GLY A 72 -20.19 3.20 6.47
CA GLY A 72 -19.55 2.05 5.84
C GLY A 72 -18.06 2.22 5.64
N THR A 73 -17.57 1.77 4.51
CA THR A 73 -16.17 1.86 4.11
C THR A 73 -16.02 2.41 2.70
N ALA A 74 -14.89 3.05 2.43
CA ALA A 74 -14.50 3.50 1.10
C ALA A 74 -13.05 3.09 0.84
N ALA A 75 -12.76 2.62 -0.37
CA ALA A 75 -11.40 2.37 -0.81
C ALA A 75 -10.79 3.64 -1.41
N GLU A 76 -9.51 3.81 -1.19
CA GLU A 76 -8.71 4.83 -1.86
C GLU A 76 -7.37 4.26 -2.27
N ASP A 77 -6.98 4.53 -3.51
CA ASP A 77 -5.71 4.10 -4.06
C ASP A 77 -4.70 5.24 -4.04
N MET A 78 -3.59 5.03 -3.37
CA MET A 78 -2.44 5.92 -3.43
C MET A 78 -1.50 5.43 -4.54
N TRP A 79 -1.77 5.86 -5.77
CA TRP A 79 -0.92 5.61 -6.93
C TRP A 79 0.32 6.50 -6.88
N PHE A 80 1.49 5.96 -7.24
CA PHE A 80 2.70 6.74 -7.41
C PHE A 80 3.60 6.15 -8.51
N PRO A 81 4.17 6.98 -9.42
CA PRO A 81 3.93 8.41 -9.54
C PRO A 81 2.59 8.70 -10.22
N ALA A 82 1.92 9.75 -9.74
CA ALA A 82 0.71 10.28 -10.39
C ALA A 82 1.03 11.71 -10.80
N LEU A 83 1.32 11.90 -12.08
CA LEU A 83 2.05 13.07 -12.55
C LEU A 83 1.23 14.36 -12.62
N ALA A 84 -0.08 14.31 -12.66
CA ALA A 84 -0.87 15.52 -12.93
C ALA A 84 -2.10 15.67 -12.02
N ASP A 85 -2.20 14.89 -10.98
CA ASP A 85 -3.47 14.72 -10.26
C ASP A 85 -3.59 15.60 -9.01
N LEU A 86 -2.77 16.64 -8.89
CA LEU A 86 -2.90 17.59 -7.78
C LEU A 86 -4.28 18.25 -7.81
N GLY A 87 -4.98 18.18 -6.68
CA GLY A 87 -6.35 18.63 -6.52
C GLY A 87 -7.43 17.63 -6.92
N TRP A 88 -7.07 16.53 -7.62
CA TRP A 88 -7.99 15.46 -7.89
C TRP A 88 -8.05 14.50 -6.69
N GLN A 89 -9.23 14.05 -6.32
CA GLN A 89 -9.42 13.18 -5.17
C GLN A 89 -8.70 13.64 -3.89
N GLY A 90 -8.58 14.95 -3.69
CA GLY A 90 -7.93 15.54 -2.53
C GLY A 90 -6.41 15.44 -2.51
N TRP A 91 -5.75 15.11 -3.61
CA TRP A 91 -4.30 15.06 -3.66
C TRP A 91 -3.68 16.46 -3.56
N THR A 92 -2.80 16.62 -2.56
CA THR A 92 -2.22 17.91 -2.19
C THR A 92 -0.74 18.04 -2.54
N TYR A 93 -0.07 16.90 -2.76
CA TYR A 93 1.35 16.86 -3.10
C TYR A 93 1.66 15.61 -3.91
N ALA A 94 2.46 15.76 -4.95
CA ALA A 94 3.10 14.65 -5.66
C ALA A 94 4.49 15.10 -6.12
N LYS A 95 5.52 14.33 -5.77
CA LYS A 95 6.87 14.55 -6.28
C LYS A 95 6.93 14.02 -7.72
N SER A 96 7.32 14.87 -8.64
CA SER A 96 7.51 14.44 -10.03
C SER A 96 8.75 13.54 -10.13
N LEU A 97 8.57 12.35 -10.68
CA LEU A 97 9.63 11.43 -11.07
C LEU A 97 9.38 10.94 -12.49
N THR A 98 10.44 10.77 -13.24
CA THR A 98 10.37 10.09 -14.53
C THR A 98 10.20 8.58 -14.32
N ALA A 99 9.75 7.86 -15.35
CA ALA A 99 9.66 6.40 -15.32
C ALA A 99 11.02 5.74 -15.02
N ALA A 100 12.11 6.29 -15.54
CA ALA A 100 13.45 5.81 -15.26
C ALA A 100 13.87 5.98 -13.79
N GLU A 101 13.56 7.11 -13.18
CA GLU A 101 13.82 7.36 -11.76
C GLU A 101 12.97 6.44 -10.84
N MET A 102 11.70 6.20 -11.21
CA MET A 102 10.87 5.23 -10.49
C MET A 102 11.41 3.82 -10.61
N MET A 103 11.79 3.41 -11.83
CA MET A 103 12.39 2.10 -12.06
C MET A 103 13.67 1.91 -11.25
N ALA A 104 14.52 2.93 -11.20
CA ALA A 104 15.75 2.89 -10.40
C ALA A 104 15.49 2.70 -8.90
N LYS A 105 14.34 3.17 -8.38
CA LYS A 105 13.94 2.94 -6.99
C LYS A 105 13.33 1.56 -6.75
N LEU A 106 12.48 1.09 -7.65
CA LEU A 106 11.67 -0.11 -7.43
C LEU A 106 12.37 -1.40 -7.87
N LYS A 107 13.34 -1.32 -8.80
CA LYS A 107 13.90 -2.48 -9.46
C LYS A 107 15.27 -2.85 -8.88
N ASP A 108 15.36 -4.05 -8.32
CA ASP A 108 16.60 -4.67 -7.81
C ASP A 108 17.36 -3.88 -6.72
N ASN A 109 16.75 -2.86 -6.15
CA ASN A 109 17.29 -2.07 -5.05
C ASN A 109 16.44 -2.19 -3.79
N TRP A 110 17.05 -2.04 -2.62
CA TRP A 110 16.31 -1.86 -1.39
C TRP A 110 15.63 -0.48 -1.40
N LEU A 111 14.34 -0.49 -1.17
CA LEU A 111 13.51 0.70 -1.04
C LEU A 111 12.81 0.67 0.31
N ASN A 112 12.96 1.71 1.08
CA ASN A 112 12.12 1.92 2.26
C ASN A 112 10.81 2.58 1.85
N VAL A 113 9.70 1.92 2.15
CA VAL A 113 8.35 2.39 1.85
C VAL A 113 7.63 2.65 3.15
N VAL A 114 7.10 3.86 3.32
CA VAL A 114 6.28 4.21 4.48
C VAL A 114 5.00 4.87 4.00
N TYR A 115 3.86 4.39 4.50
CA TYR A 115 2.58 5.07 4.35
C TYR A 115 2.01 5.41 5.71
N THR A 116 1.55 6.63 5.87
CA THR A 116 0.93 7.11 7.12
C THR A 116 -0.41 7.78 6.84
N TYR A 117 -1.36 7.60 7.74
CA TYR A 117 -2.62 8.32 7.77
C TYR A 117 -2.85 8.93 9.15
N ASN A 118 -3.14 10.23 9.18
CA ASN A 118 -3.41 10.99 10.38
C ASN A 118 -4.90 11.31 10.46
N ALA A 119 -5.63 10.64 11.34
CA ALA A 119 -7.08 10.79 11.46
C ALA A 119 -7.55 12.20 11.87
N PRO A 120 -6.90 12.92 12.82
CA PRO A 120 -7.26 14.30 13.14
C PRO A 120 -7.23 15.25 11.95
N THR A 121 -6.26 15.10 11.06
CA THR A 121 -6.10 15.96 9.86
C THR A 121 -6.69 15.35 8.61
N LYS A 122 -7.03 14.05 8.64
CA LYS A 122 -7.49 13.24 7.49
C LYS A 122 -6.50 13.21 6.32
N VAL A 123 -5.21 13.36 6.61
CA VAL A 123 -4.15 13.38 5.61
C VAL A 123 -3.46 12.02 5.55
N GLY A 124 -3.36 11.47 4.34
CA GLY A 124 -2.54 10.30 4.02
C GLY A 124 -1.27 10.72 3.29
N THR A 125 -0.13 10.08 3.59
CA THR A 125 1.16 10.45 2.99
C THR A 125 2.03 9.23 2.73
N LEU A 126 2.57 9.14 1.52
CA LEU A 126 3.55 8.13 1.09
C LEU A 126 4.96 8.70 1.12
N TYR A 127 5.89 7.91 1.64
CA TYR A 127 7.32 8.22 1.66
C TYR A 127 8.11 7.08 1.03
N PHE A 128 9.15 7.44 0.27
CA PHE A 128 10.20 6.53 -0.19
C PHE A 128 11.54 7.02 0.35
N ASP A 129 12.31 6.13 0.97
CA ASP A 129 13.65 6.46 1.50
C ASP A 129 13.63 7.68 2.43
N GLY A 130 12.61 7.78 3.29
CA GLY A 130 12.43 8.90 4.22
C GLY A 130 11.96 10.20 3.55
N VAL A 131 11.76 10.23 2.24
CA VAL A 131 11.36 11.41 1.47
C VAL A 131 9.87 11.34 1.11
N LYS A 132 9.14 12.41 1.39
CA LYS A 132 7.72 12.53 1.01
C LYS A 132 7.57 12.46 -0.51
N MET A 133 6.69 11.56 -0.96
CA MET A 133 6.42 11.31 -2.37
C MET A 133 5.06 11.81 -2.81
N LYS A 134 4.03 11.51 -2.04
CA LYS A 134 2.66 11.89 -2.37
C LYS A 134 1.82 12.07 -1.11
N SER A 135 0.84 12.95 -1.17
CA SER A 135 -0.09 13.18 -0.07
C SER A 135 -1.47 13.53 -0.59
N PHE A 136 -2.50 13.13 0.14
CA PHE A 136 -3.88 13.55 -0.10
C PHE A 136 -4.55 13.97 1.22
N ASP A 137 -5.63 14.76 1.10
CA ASP A 137 -6.44 15.23 2.22
C ASP A 137 -7.92 14.93 1.93
N PHE A 138 -8.54 14.07 2.73
CA PHE A 138 -9.96 13.74 2.58
C PHE A 138 -10.91 14.92 2.86
N ASN A 139 -10.45 15.98 3.54
CA ASN A 139 -11.26 17.18 3.72
C ASN A 139 -11.53 17.95 2.40
N LEU A 140 -10.77 17.66 1.36
CA LEU A 140 -10.94 18.26 0.03
C LEU A 140 -11.96 17.54 -0.86
N TRP A 141 -12.46 16.39 -0.42
CA TRP A 141 -13.55 15.71 -1.09
C TRP A 141 -14.86 16.51 -0.96
N PRO A 142 -15.80 16.41 -1.93
CA PRO A 142 -17.10 17.07 -1.82
C PRO A 142 -17.85 16.70 -0.54
N ASP A 143 -18.60 17.63 0.02
CA ASP A 143 -19.39 17.41 1.26
C ASP A 143 -20.38 16.24 1.13
N THR A 144 -20.80 15.94 -0.09
CA THR A 144 -21.72 14.83 -0.40
C THR A 144 -21.04 13.49 -0.55
N ASP A 145 -19.70 13.45 -0.58
CA ASP A 145 -18.93 12.22 -0.75
C ASP A 145 -18.64 11.58 0.61
N ALA A 146 -18.89 10.29 0.72
CA ALA A 146 -18.65 9.52 1.94
C ALA A 146 -17.17 9.56 2.38
N LYS A 147 -16.23 9.74 1.46
CA LYS A 147 -14.79 9.83 1.74
C LYS A 147 -14.43 11.03 2.60
N ARG A 148 -15.19 12.14 2.52
CA ARG A 148 -15.01 13.27 3.45
C ARG A 148 -15.23 12.88 4.92
N GLY A 149 -16.06 11.87 5.16
CA GLY A 149 -16.36 11.32 6.49
C GLY A 149 -15.36 10.26 6.99
N VAL A 150 -14.24 10.04 6.30
CA VAL A 150 -13.26 9.03 6.68
C VAL A 150 -12.69 9.30 8.08
N THR A 151 -12.64 8.24 8.91
CA THR A 151 -12.18 8.28 10.30
C THR A 151 -10.91 7.49 10.53
N GLY A 152 -10.64 6.46 9.74
CA GLY A 152 -9.46 5.62 9.92
C GLY A 152 -9.46 4.37 9.05
N LEU A 153 -8.51 3.52 9.31
CA LEU A 153 -8.36 2.24 8.63
C LEU A 153 -9.41 1.24 9.13
N LYS A 154 -10.00 0.49 8.22
CA LYS A 154 -10.99 -0.53 8.53
C LYS A 154 -10.78 -1.78 7.69
N TYR A 155 -10.76 -2.92 8.35
CA TYR A 155 -10.99 -4.19 7.69
C TYR A 155 -12.50 -4.44 7.58
N ALA A 156 -13.00 -4.64 6.37
CA ALA A 156 -14.41 -4.92 6.11
C ALA A 156 -14.64 -6.25 5.39
N GLY A 157 -13.61 -7.08 5.25
CA GLY A 157 -13.73 -8.43 4.69
C GLY A 157 -14.48 -9.38 5.62
N ASN A 158 -14.82 -10.54 5.10
CA ASN A 158 -15.50 -11.58 5.87
C ASN A 158 -14.54 -12.25 6.87
N ALA A 159 -15.09 -13.00 7.82
CA ALA A 159 -14.31 -13.65 8.88
C ALA A 159 -13.30 -14.69 8.36
N ALA A 160 -13.52 -15.26 7.16
CA ALA A 160 -12.62 -16.25 6.58
C ALA A 160 -11.34 -15.62 6.00
N ASP A 161 -11.37 -14.33 5.68
CA ASP A 161 -10.28 -13.61 5.01
C ASP A 161 -9.50 -12.67 5.94
N LYS A 162 -9.46 -12.98 7.23
CA LYS A 162 -8.81 -12.14 8.26
C LYS A 162 -7.29 -12.16 8.24
N LYS A 163 -6.69 -13.02 7.44
CA LYS A 163 -5.24 -13.13 7.36
C LYS A 163 -4.68 -12.04 6.45
N TRP A 164 -3.64 -11.39 6.90
CA TRP A 164 -2.83 -10.54 6.06
C TRP A 164 -1.68 -11.34 5.47
N ALA A 165 -1.43 -11.19 4.17
CA ALA A 165 -0.43 -11.97 3.47
C ALA A 165 0.77 -11.11 3.05
N LEU A 166 1.95 -11.74 3.05
CA LEU A 166 3.19 -11.24 2.48
C LEU A 166 3.58 -12.12 1.29
N GLY A 167 4.06 -11.51 0.22
CA GLY A 167 4.45 -12.20 -1.00
C GLY A 167 3.31 -12.39 -2.02
N PHE A 168 2.10 -12.10 -1.62
CA PHE A 168 0.89 -12.00 -2.44
C PHE A 168 -0.22 -11.34 -1.62
N ILE A 169 -1.47 -11.46 -2.05
CA ILE A 169 -2.64 -11.08 -1.27
C ILE A 169 -3.27 -12.30 -0.62
N GLN A 170 -3.88 -12.08 0.55
CA GLN A 170 -4.51 -13.13 1.32
C GLN A 170 -5.66 -13.80 0.57
N GLY A 171 -6.02 -15.03 0.97
CA GLY A 171 -7.16 -15.74 0.41
C GLY A 171 -6.90 -16.33 -0.97
N ARG A 172 -5.65 -16.55 -1.33
CA ARG A 172 -5.25 -17.15 -2.60
C ARG A 172 -6.08 -18.36 -3.02
N ASN A 173 -6.44 -19.21 -2.07
CA ASN A 173 -7.20 -20.43 -2.33
C ASN A 173 -8.72 -20.24 -2.25
N ASN A 174 -9.17 -19.14 -1.69
CA ASN A 174 -10.59 -18.84 -1.43
C ASN A 174 -11.09 -17.62 -2.21
N ARG A 175 -10.37 -17.22 -3.24
CA ARG A 175 -10.74 -16.03 -3.99
C ARG A 175 -11.88 -16.27 -4.92
N THR A 176 -12.90 -15.48 -4.73
CA THR A 176 -13.99 -15.27 -5.68
C THR A 176 -13.86 -13.93 -6.41
N ILE A 177 -12.83 -13.17 -6.08
CA ILE A 177 -12.60 -11.83 -6.63
C ILE A 177 -11.81 -11.98 -7.92
N SER A 178 -12.39 -11.51 -9.00
CA SER A 178 -11.71 -11.32 -10.27
C SER A 178 -11.85 -9.85 -10.65
N ASP A 179 -10.75 -9.13 -10.58
CA ASP A 179 -10.64 -7.81 -11.15
C ASP A 179 -9.92 -7.93 -12.50
N ASP A 180 -10.36 -7.21 -13.51
CA ASP A 180 -9.82 -7.31 -14.87
C ASP A 180 -8.33 -6.92 -14.94
N TRP A 181 -7.88 -6.06 -14.02
CA TRP A 181 -6.50 -5.59 -13.94
C TRP A 181 -5.58 -6.51 -13.12
N ALA A 182 -6.13 -7.43 -12.34
CA ALA A 182 -5.37 -8.32 -11.45
C ALA A 182 -5.89 -9.76 -11.58
N ASN A 183 -5.11 -10.63 -12.20
CA ASN A 183 -5.45 -12.04 -12.30
C ASN A 183 -5.07 -12.78 -11.02
N TYR A 184 -5.92 -12.72 -10.03
CA TYR A 184 -5.75 -13.45 -8.76
C TYR A 184 -5.79 -14.97 -8.93
N ALA A 185 -6.36 -15.47 -10.03
CA ALA A 185 -6.39 -16.89 -10.33
C ALA A 185 -5.07 -17.43 -10.88
N ASP A 186 -4.17 -16.54 -11.34
CA ASP A 186 -2.83 -16.91 -11.81
C ASP A 186 -1.75 -16.35 -10.87
N PRO A 187 -1.44 -17.08 -9.79
CA PRO A 187 -0.44 -16.64 -8.82
C PRO A 187 0.94 -16.46 -9.42
N ALA A 188 1.31 -17.26 -10.43
CA ALA A 188 2.63 -17.19 -11.07
C ALA A 188 2.90 -15.82 -11.69
N ASN A 189 1.84 -15.11 -12.10
CA ASN A 189 1.99 -13.81 -12.73
C ASN A 189 2.14 -12.66 -11.74
N GLN A 190 1.56 -12.76 -10.53
CA GLN A 190 1.47 -11.61 -9.62
C GLN A 190 2.00 -11.86 -8.21
N HIS A 191 2.52 -13.04 -7.91
CA HIS A 191 3.27 -13.24 -6.68
C HIS A 191 4.51 -12.36 -6.67
N PHE A 192 4.82 -11.80 -5.51
CA PHE A 192 6.02 -11.02 -5.30
C PHE A 192 7.27 -11.88 -5.51
N LYS A 193 8.21 -11.38 -6.30
CA LYS A 193 9.54 -11.95 -6.46
C LYS A 193 10.56 -10.96 -5.93
N GLY A 194 11.12 -11.28 -4.77
CA GLY A 194 12.03 -10.37 -4.08
C GLY A 194 12.19 -10.66 -2.61
N GLN A 195 12.57 -9.66 -1.88
CA GLN A 195 12.85 -9.68 -0.45
C GLN A 195 12.05 -8.61 0.27
N LEU A 196 11.60 -8.92 1.47
CA LEU A 196 10.96 -7.99 2.41
C LEU A 196 11.73 -8.03 3.70
N ASP A 197 11.84 -6.88 4.35
CA ASP A 197 12.46 -6.75 5.66
C ASP A 197 11.78 -5.67 6.49
N ASP A 198 11.92 -5.75 7.81
CA ASP A 198 11.52 -4.74 8.79
C ASP A 198 10.08 -4.23 8.63
N ILE A 199 9.12 -5.14 8.45
CA ILE A 199 7.71 -4.77 8.32
C ILE A 199 7.17 -4.36 9.67
N ARG A 200 6.69 -3.11 9.77
CA ARG A 200 6.18 -2.52 11.01
C ARG A 200 4.83 -1.85 10.78
N ILE A 201 3.92 -2.02 11.72
CA ILE A 201 2.63 -1.34 11.73
C ILE A 201 2.46 -0.65 13.08
N TRP A 202 2.16 0.65 13.04
CA TRP A 202 1.81 1.44 14.22
C TRP A 202 0.36 1.91 14.11
N HIS A 203 -0.36 1.86 15.21
CA HIS A 203 -1.68 2.49 15.36
C HIS A 203 -1.55 3.97 15.73
N LYS A 204 -0.61 4.65 15.08
CA LYS A 204 -0.41 6.10 15.13
C LYS A 204 0.16 6.58 13.80
N ALA A 205 -0.08 7.84 13.46
CA ALA A 205 0.62 8.49 12.37
C ALA A 205 2.01 8.92 12.85
N LEU A 206 3.07 8.40 12.25
CA LEU A 206 4.41 8.94 12.45
C LEU A 206 4.53 10.28 11.72
N THR A 207 5.26 11.20 12.33
CA THR A 207 5.60 12.48 11.72
C THR A 207 6.68 12.30 10.65
N GLU A 208 6.80 13.26 9.74
CA GLU A 208 7.84 13.28 8.71
C GLU A 208 9.25 13.18 9.33
N ASN A 209 9.49 13.88 10.47
CA ASN A 209 10.77 13.80 11.18
C ASN A 209 11.05 12.40 11.74
N GLU A 210 10.04 11.74 12.35
CA GLU A 210 10.19 10.37 12.85
C GLU A 210 10.50 9.40 11.70
N ILE A 211 9.86 9.57 10.55
CA ILE A 211 10.08 8.74 9.34
C ILE A 211 11.50 8.97 8.79
N THR A 212 11.92 10.21 8.68
CA THR A 212 13.28 10.56 8.21
C THR A 212 14.36 10.03 9.15
N LEU A 213 14.16 10.15 10.46
CA LEU A 213 15.09 9.61 11.47
C LEU A 213 15.16 8.08 11.40
N MET A 214 14.01 7.41 11.30
CA MET A 214 13.94 5.95 11.15
C MET A 214 14.73 5.50 9.91
N TYR A 215 14.48 6.08 8.75
CA TYR A 215 15.20 5.77 7.53
C TYR A 215 16.71 5.99 7.69
N ASN A 216 17.14 7.14 8.24
CA ASN A 216 18.55 7.45 8.41
C ASN A 216 19.29 6.52 9.37
N SER A 217 18.57 5.94 10.35
CA SER A 217 19.15 4.99 11.30
C SER A 217 19.24 3.55 10.76
N GLU A 218 18.43 3.21 9.76
CA GLU A 218 18.24 1.84 9.28
C GLU A 218 18.73 1.59 7.86
N LYS A 219 18.98 2.66 7.10
CA LYS A 219 19.49 2.53 5.72
C LYS A 219 20.79 1.72 5.69
N PRO A 220 20.91 0.75 4.77
CA PRO A 220 22.11 -0.08 4.63
C PRO A 220 23.34 0.71 4.24
#